data_4b4a3f1a5fd2ebfe8cd570f4706c7653
#
_entry.id   4b4a3f1a5fd2ebfe8cd570f4706c7653
#
_cell.length_a   1.000
_cell.length_b   1.000
_cell.length_c   1.000
_cell.angle_alpha   90.00
_cell.angle_beta   90.00
_cell.angle_gamma   90.00
#
_symmetry.space_group_name_H-M   'P 1'
#
loop_
_entity.id
_entity.type
_entity.pdbx_description
1 polymer ?
#
loop_
_entity_poly.entity_id
_entity_poly.type
_entity_poly.pdbx_seq_one_letter_code
_entity_poly.pdbx_strand_id
1 'polypeptide(L)' 'MTDYRDIALELVEDGMVDPNMMLLACLKYMSQDEVRDMLDVNELLEREVA' A
#
# COMPACT_ATOMS: atom_id res chain seq x y z
N MET A 1 -13.73 11.16 -14.48
CA MET A 1 -13.75 9.88 -13.74
C MET A 1 -12.81 9.97 -12.56
N THR A 2 -13.26 9.53 -11.41
CA THR A 2 -12.46 9.63 -10.18
C THR A 2 -11.49 8.47 -10.08
N ASP A 3 -10.23 8.80 -9.82
CA ASP A 3 -9.23 7.77 -9.56
C ASP A 3 -8.93 7.78 -8.05
N TYR A 4 -9.41 6.77 -7.36
CA TYR A 4 -9.27 6.71 -5.91
C TYR A 4 -7.82 6.49 -5.46
N ARG A 5 -6.99 5.92 -6.33
CA ARG A 5 -5.57 5.81 -6.00
C ARG A 5 -4.94 7.19 -5.92
N ASP A 6 -5.32 8.08 -6.84
CA ASP A 6 -4.82 9.45 -6.80
C ASP A 6 -5.28 10.15 -5.54
N ILE A 7 -6.53 9.91 -5.13
CA ILE A 7 -7.05 10.52 -3.90
C ILE A 7 -6.23 10.06 -2.70
N ALA A 8 -5.94 8.76 -2.63
CA ALA A 8 -5.16 8.23 -1.53
C ALA A 8 -3.75 8.83 -1.50
N LEU A 9 -3.12 8.94 -2.66
CA LEU A 9 -1.79 9.51 -2.75
C LEU A 9 -1.79 10.97 -2.34
N GLU A 10 -2.80 11.73 -2.76
CA GLU A 10 -2.89 13.13 -2.40
C GLU A 10 -3.08 13.32 -0.89
N LEU A 11 -3.89 12.45 -0.28
CA LEU A 11 -4.09 12.54 1.16
C LEU A 11 -2.78 12.41 1.92
N VAL A 12 -1.91 11.52 1.46
CA VAL A 12 -0.62 11.33 2.07
C VAL A 12 0.31 12.49 1.76
N GLU A 13 0.34 12.91 0.50
CA GLU A 13 1.23 13.99 0.07
C GLU A 13 0.89 15.32 0.74
N ASP A 14 -0.40 15.56 0.95
CA ASP A 14 -0.84 16.80 1.59
C ASP A 14 -0.68 16.77 3.10
N GLY A 15 -0.28 15.63 3.64
CA GLY A 15 -0.10 15.51 5.07
C GLY A 15 -1.39 15.31 5.84
N MET A 16 -2.49 15.05 5.15
CA MET A 16 -3.77 14.81 5.81
C MET A 16 -3.80 13.44 6.48
N VAL A 17 -3.07 12.47 5.92
CA VAL A 17 -3.01 11.12 6.45
C VAL A 17 -1.54 10.71 6.55
N ASP A 18 -1.16 10.16 7.69
CA ASP A 18 0.18 9.66 7.90
C ASP A 18 0.45 8.46 6.98
N PRO A 19 1.60 8.41 6.28
CA PRO A 19 1.90 7.29 5.38
C PRO A 19 1.83 5.93 6.06
N ASN A 20 2.27 5.84 7.31
CA ASN A 20 2.20 4.57 8.04
C ASN A 20 0.77 4.14 8.27
N MET A 21 -0.10 5.10 8.58
CA MET A 21 -1.51 4.79 8.78
C MET A 21 -2.15 4.34 7.47
N MET A 22 -1.80 4.99 6.37
CA MET A 22 -2.31 4.61 5.06
C MET A 22 -1.85 3.19 4.71
N LEU A 23 -0.59 2.89 4.98
CA LEU A 23 -0.05 1.55 4.73
C LEU A 23 -0.80 0.49 5.52
N LEU A 24 -1.02 0.74 6.81
CA LEU A 24 -1.73 -0.21 7.65
C LEU A 24 -3.17 -0.41 7.17
N ALA A 25 -3.82 0.68 6.77
CA ALA A 25 -5.18 0.58 6.26
C ALA A 25 -5.24 -0.30 5.01
N CYS A 26 -4.29 -0.11 4.10
CA CYS A 26 -4.22 -0.91 2.89
C CYS A 26 -3.99 -2.38 3.21
N LEU A 27 -3.04 -2.66 4.10
CA LEU A 27 -2.70 -4.05 4.41
C LEU A 27 -3.84 -4.75 5.13
N LYS A 28 -4.59 -4.03 5.96
CA LYS A 28 -5.73 -4.63 6.64
C LYS A 28 -6.85 -4.98 5.68
N TYR A 29 -6.98 -4.19 4.62
CA TYR A 29 -8.05 -4.41 3.65
C TYR A 29 -7.72 -5.52 2.67
N MET A 30 -6.45 -5.65 2.31
CA MET A 30 -6.03 -6.63 1.31
C MET A 30 -5.95 -8.02 1.92
N SER A 31 -6.24 -9.03 1.10
CA SER A 31 -6.07 -10.41 1.52
C SER A 31 -4.58 -10.77 1.55
N GLN A 32 -4.26 -11.90 2.18
CA GLN A 32 -2.88 -12.37 2.21
C GLN A 32 -2.34 -12.58 0.81
N ASP A 33 -3.16 -13.14 -0.07
CA ASP A 33 -2.73 -13.38 -1.44
C ASP A 33 -2.45 -12.08 -2.17
N GLU A 34 -3.25 -11.05 -1.92
CA GLU A 34 -3.05 -9.76 -2.55
C GLU A 34 -1.78 -9.09 -2.05
N VAL A 35 -1.51 -9.19 -0.75
CA VAL A 35 -0.30 -8.63 -0.19
C VAL A 35 0.92 -9.35 -0.77
N ARG A 36 0.85 -10.67 -0.86
CA ARG A 36 1.94 -11.46 -1.40
C ARG A 36 2.20 -11.08 -2.86
N ASP A 37 1.14 -10.94 -3.63
CA ASP A 37 1.28 -10.57 -5.04
C ASP A 37 1.91 -9.19 -5.18
N MET A 38 1.45 -8.26 -4.37
CA MET A 38 1.99 -6.90 -4.40
C MET A 38 3.48 -6.90 -4.08
N LEU A 39 3.88 -7.64 -3.06
CA LEU A 39 5.27 -7.73 -2.68
C LEU A 39 6.10 -8.40 -3.77
N ASP A 40 5.54 -9.43 -4.41
CA ASP A 40 6.25 -10.18 -5.44
C ASP A 40 6.49 -9.32 -6.67
N VAL A 41 5.45 -8.62 -7.15
CA VAL A 41 5.61 -7.82 -8.37
C VAL A 41 6.54 -6.63 -8.15
N ASN A 42 6.72 -6.21 -6.91
CA ASN A 42 7.64 -5.14 -6.58
C ASN A 42 8.99 -5.67 -6.12
N GLU A 43 9.19 -6.98 -6.21
CA GLU A 43 10.46 -7.63 -5.88
C GLU A 43 10.87 -7.39 -4.43
N LEU A 44 9.90 -7.30 -3.55
CA LEU A 44 10.16 -7.05 -2.14
C LEU A 44 10.28 -8.33 -1.33
N LEU A 45 9.72 -9.44 -1.81
CA LEU A 45 9.79 -10.70 -1.10
C LEU A 45 11.21 -11.21 -0.96
N GLU A 46 12.04 -10.94 -1.94
CA GLU A 46 13.42 -11.41 -1.92
C GLU A 46 14.19 -10.79 -0.77
N ARG A 47 13.78 -9.61 -0.34
CA ARG A 47 14.46 -8.92 0.76
C ARG A 47 14.06 -9.47 2.11
N GLU A 48 12.93 -10.17 2.16
CA GLU A 48 12.42 -10.73 3.40
C GLU A 48 13.08 -12.05 3.75
N VAL A 49 13.72 -12.67 2.79
CA VAL A 49 14.32 -13.97 3.01
C VAL A 49 15.52 -13.79 3.92
N ALA A 50 15.37 -14.26 5.10
CA ALA A 50 16.45 -14.21 6.08
C ALA A 50 16.98 -15.61 6.33
#